data_78b27bb17caea088e5d28889e3a2481d
#
_entry.id   78b27bb17caea088e5d28889e3a2481d
#
_cell.length_a   1.000
_cell.length_b   1.000
_cell.length_c   1.000
_cell.angle_alpha   90.00
_cell.angle_beta   90.00
_cell.angle_gamma   90.00
#
_symmetry.space_group_name_H-M   'P 1'
#
loop_
_entity.id
_entity.type
_entity.pdbx_description
1 polymer ?
#
loop_
_entity_poly.entity_id
_entity_poly.type
_entity_poly.pdbx_seq_one_letter_code
_entity_poly.pdbx_strand_id
1 'polypeptide(L)'
;VTSFFGAYAFYLAKQDYAADSVIFNTSKNIAINGYDTVSYQLEERSRRGESTYQAEWAGSIWYFSSLKNRDLFAADPERYAPQFGGYDPVGISEGYTTPSDREVYTVKAGQLFLHYSEAYRDHWETDRGTNLILANSNWAFLRAQLLEKQNN
;
A
#
# COMPACT_ATOMS: atom_id res chain seq x y z
N VAL A 1 -8.02 27.20 9.16
CA VAL A 1 -9.15 26.76 8.32
C VAL A 1 -8.69 25.64 7.36
N THR A 2 -7.45 25.64 6.91
CA THR A 2 -6.89 24.58 6.08
C THR A 2 -6.66 23.25 6.81
N SER A 3 -6.50 23.27 8.14
CA SER A 3 -6.26 22.07 8.96
C SER A 3 -7.49 21.17 9.12
N PHE A 4 -8.71 21.73 9.01
CA PHE A 4 -9.94 20.96 9.22
C PHE A 4 -10.26 20.03 8.04
N PHE A 5 -10.10 20.52 6.82
CA PHE A 5 -10.30 19.71 5.61
C PHE A 5 -9.21 18.64 5.45
N GLY A 6 -7.96 18.97 5.77
CA GLY A 6 -6.86 18.01 5.74
C GLY A 6 -7.04 16.89 6.75
N ALA A 7 -7.48 17.23 7.98
CA ALA A 7 -7.73 16.23 9.03
C ALA A 7 -8.92 15.33 8.70
N TYR A 8 -9.97 15.86 8.09
CA TYR A 8 -11.14 15.10 7.68
C TYR A 8 -10.84 14.16 6.51
N ALA A 9 -10.13 14.65 5.49
CA ALA A 9 -9.69 13.82 4.37
C ALA A 9 -8.74 12.70 4.83
N PHE A 10 -7.84 13.00 5.76
CA PHE A 10 -6.96 12.01 6.38
C PHE A 10 -7.73 10.99 7.21
N TYR A 11 -8.73 11.42 7.96
CA TYR A 11 -9.61 10.55 8.76
C TYR A 11 -10.44 9.62 7.88
N LEU A 12 -11.02 10.13 6.79
CA LEU A 12 -11.75 9.32 5.83
C LEU A 12 -10.83 8.30 5.14
N ALA A 13 -9.63 8.71 4.73
CA ALA A 13 -8.63 7.82 4.15
C ALA A 13 -8.23 6.72 5.13
N LYS A 14 -8.09 7.04 6.43
CA LYS A 14 -7.81 6.07 7.48
C LYS A 14 -8.90 5.01 7.64
N GLN A 15 -10.16 5.44 7.63
CA GLN A 15 -11.28 4.50 7.73
C GLN A 15 -11.39 3.59 6.52
N ASP A 16 -11.04 4.12 5.35
CA ASP A 16 -11.10 3.36 4.11
C ASP A 16 -10.09 2.21 4.05
N TYR A 17 -8.92 2.37 4.66
CA TYR A 17 -7.94 1.29 4.73
C TYR A 17 -8.35 0.13 5.64
N ALA A 18 -9.21 0.36 6.61
CA ALA A 18 -9.60 -0.65 7.60
C ALA A 18 -10.57 -1.72 7.06
N ALA A 19 -11.06 -1.59 5.83
CA ALA A 19 -12.21 -2.37 5.40
C ALA A 19 -11.91 -3.50 4.40
N ASP A 20 -10.66 -3.68 3.84
CA ASP A 20 -10.56 -4.55 2.67
C ASP A 20 -9.27 -5.29 2.35
N SER A 21 -9.43 -6.62 2.21
CA SER A 21 -8.39 -7.55 1.79
C SER A 21 -8.01 -7.47 0.30
N VAL A 22 -8.89 -6.97 -0.54
CA VAL A 22 -8.68 -6.90 -2.00
C VAL A 22 -7.61 -5.91 -2.38
N ILE A 23 -7.42 -4.88 -1.57
CA ILE A 23 -6.61 -3.73 -1.93
C ILE A 23 -5.10 -3.92 -1.69
N PHE A 24 -4.65 -5.06 -1.18
CA PHE A 24 -3.22 -5.27 -0.95
C PHE A 24 -2.61 -6.25 -1.96
N ASN A 25 -3.25 -6.34 -3.14
CA ASN A 25 -2.76 -7.16 -4.25
C ASN A 25 -2.36 -8.56 -3.74
N THR A 26 -3.30 -9.19 -3.03
CA THR A 26 -3.06 -10.42 -2.31
C THR A 26 -3.35 -11.66 -3.15
N SER A 27 -2.65 -12.74 -2.83
CA SER A 27 -3.08 -14.09 -3.15
C SER A 27 -3.32 -14.86 -1.86
N LYS A 28 -4.41 -15.63 -1.78
CA LYS A 28 -4.75 -16.45 -0.60
C LYS A 28 -4.83 -15.65 0.71
N ASN A 29 -5.29 -14.41 0.66
CA ASN A 29 -5.37 -13.49 1.80
C ASN A 29 -4.03 -13.07 2.43
N ILE A 30 -2.90 -13.37 1.80
CA ILE A 30 -1.59 -12.95 2.29
C ILE A 30 -1.22 -11.65 1.58
N ALA A 31 -1.12 -10.56 2.34
CA ALA A 31 -0.82 -9.24 1.79
C ALA A 31 0.57 -9.20 1.15
N ILE A 32 0.67 -8.49 0.04
CA ILE A 32 1.91 -8.24 -0.73
C ILE A 32 2.81 -9.49 -0.87
N ASN A 33 2.18 -10.64 -1.13
CA ASN A 33 2.85 -11.93 -1.33
C ASN A 33 3.77 -12.36 -0.17
N GLY A 34 3.47 -11.92 1.05
CA GLY A 34 4.24 -12.29 2.23
C GLY A 34 5.54 -11.52 2.44
N TYR A 35 5.77 -10.43 1.72
CA TYR A 35 6.90 -9.55 2.01
C TYR A 35 6.65 -8.73 3.27
N ASP A 36 7.73 -8.44 3.99
CA ASP A 36 7.71 -7.65 5.22
C ASP A 36 7.62 -6.16 4.88
N THR A 37 6.42 -5.58 5.06
CA THR A 37 6.18 -4.18 4.71
C THR A 37 6.98 -3.20 5.56
N VAL A 38 7.37 -3.58 6.79
CA VAL A 38 8.18 -2.72 7.68
C VAL A 38 9.62 -2.60 7.19
N SER A 39 10.15 -3.64 6.56
CA SER A 39 11.55 -3.68 6.12
C SER A 39 11.90 -2.59 5.13
N TYR A 40 10.96 -2.20 4.26
CA TYR A 40 11.19 -1.14 3.27
C TYR A 40 11.53 0.20 3.91
N GLN A 41 10.85 0.55 5.00
CA GLN A 41 11.04 1.83 5.67
C GLN A 41 12.19 1.82 6.67
N LEU A 42 12.36 0.75 7.41
CA LEU A 42 13.33 0.68 8.50
C LEU A 42 14.68 0.07 8.10
N GLU A 43 14.69 -0.79 7.09
CA GLU A 43 15.90 -1.49 6.66
C GLU A 43 16.31 -1.11 5.23
N GLU A 44 15.54 -0.24 4.57
CA GLU A 44 15.78 0.23 3.20
C GLU A 44 15.94 -0.93 2.19
N ARG A 45 15.17 -1.98 2.36
CA ARG A 45 15.18 -3.14 1.44
C ARG A 45 13.90 -3.95 1.50
N SER A 46 13.60 -4.64 0.41
CA SER A 46 12.59 -5.68 0.39
C SER A 46 13.11 -6.91 1.15
N ARG A 47 12.24 -7.53 1.92
CA ARG A 47 12.57 -8.73 2.67
C ARG A 47 11.34 -9.63 2.75
N ARG A 48 11.51 -10.93 2.55
CA ARG A 48 10.42 -11.87 2.75
C ARG A 48 10.12 -12.02 4.23
N GLY A 49 8.83 -12.05 4.55
CA GLY A 49 8.35 -12.41 5.88
C GLY A 49 8.19 -13.92 6.03
N GLU A 50 7.90 -14.32 7.24
CA GLU A 50 7.66 -15.71 7.64
C GLU A 50 6.31 -15.81 8.32
N SER A 51 5.59 -16.91 8.12
CA SER A 51 4.29 -17.14 8.74
C SER A 51 4.34 -17.19 10.28
N THR A 52 5.51 -17.45 10.85
CA THR A 52 5.75 -17.42 12.31
C THR A 52 5.51 -16.01 12.88
N TYR A 53 5.82 -14.97 12.11
CA TYR A 53 5.64 -13.57 12.50
C TYR A 53 4.55 -12.94 11.65
N GLN A 54 3.30 -13.06 12.09
CA GLN A 54 2.17 -12.57 11.31
C GLN A 54 1.26 -11.67 12.14
N ALA A 55 0.53 -10.81 11.44
CA ALA A 55 -0.54 -9.98 11.97
C ALA A 55 -1.71 -9.96 10.98
N GLU A 56 -2.90 -9.76 11.50
CA GLU A 56 -4.09 -9.54 10.67
C GLU A 56 -4.43 -8.06 10.67
N TRP A 57 -4.66 -7.50 9.48
CA TRP A 57 -5.11 -6.14 9.33
C TRP A 57 -5.77 -5.93 7.97
N ALA A 58 -6.83 -5.13 7.94
CA ALA A 58 -7.59 -4.81 6.73
C ALA A 58 -8.00 -6.05 5.93
N GLY A 59 -8.42 -7.11 6.63
CA GLY A 59 -8.89 -8.35 6.02
C GLY A 59 -7.81 -9.24 5.41
N SER A 60 -6.54 -8.90 5.60
CA SER A 60 -5.41 -9.68 5.09
C SER A 60 -4.48 -10.14 6.21
N ILE A 61 -3.71 -11.18 5.92
CA ILE A 61 -2.63 -11.67 6.78
C ILE A 61 -1.31 -11.10 6.29
N TRP A 62 -0.56 -10.47 7.18
CA TRP A 62 0.72 -9.84 6.89
C TRP A 62 1.85 -10.62 7.51
N TYR A 63 2.90 -10.91 6.74
CA TYR A 63 4.07 -11.64 7.21
C TYR A 63 5.23 -10.69 7.45
N PHE A 64 6.03 -10.97 8.48
CA PHE A 64 7.17 -10.17 8.87
C PHE A 64 8.42 -11.04 9.02
N SER A 65 9.59 -10.41 8.86
CA SER A 65 10.87 -11.11 8.99
C SER A 65 11.35 -11.26 10.43
N SER A 66 10.69 -10.57 11.37
CA SER A 66 11.01 -10.61 12.78
C SER A 66 9.80 -10.29 13.66
N LEU A 67 9.87 -10.69 14.92
CA LEU A 67 8.87 -10.32 15.92
C LEU A 67 8.81 -8.80 16.10
N LYS A 68 9.95 -8.12 16.07
CA LYS A 68 10.04 -6.67 16.17
C LYS A 68 9.24 -5.99 15.06
N ASN A 69 9.43 -6.39 13.81
CA ASN A 69 8.72 -5.79 12.68
C ASN A 69 7.22 -6.08 12.75
N ARG A 70 6.83 -7.30 13.13
CA ARG A 70 5.43 -7.63 13.37
C ARG A 70 4.79 -6.70 14.40
N ASP A 71 5.46 -6.47 15.54
CA ASP A 71 4.92 -5.63 16.61
C ASP A 71 4.84 -4.15 16.20
N LEU A 72 5.81 -3.65 15.46
CA LEU A 72 5.78 -2.29 14.90
C LEU A 72 4.59 -2.08 13.96
N PHE A 73 4.34 -3.06 13.08
CA PHE A 73 3.19 -3.02 12.19
C PHE A 73 1.87 -3.07 12.96
N ALA A 74 1.75 -4.00 13.91
CA ALA A 74 0.53 -4.16 14.70
C ALA A 74 0.16 -2.89 15.47
N ALA A 75 1.15 -2.13 15.93
CA ALA A 75 0.95 -0.86 16.64
C ALA A 75 0.49 0.28 15.73
N ASP A 76 0.92 0.30 14.45
CA ASP A 76 0.57 1.36 13.50
C ASP A 76 0.60 0.82 12.06
N PRO A 77 -0.40 0.01 11.67
CA PRO A 77 -0.40 -0.63 10.34
C PRO A 77 -0.40 0.36 9.18
N GLU A 78 -1.15 1.45 9.29
CA GLU A 78 -1.27 2.44 8.22
C GLU A 78 0.05 3.12 7.88
N ARG A 79 0.94 3.25 8.84
CA ARG A 79 2.28 3.81 8.63
C ARG A 79 3.11 2.95 7.68
N TYR A 80 2.97 1.64 7.75
CA TYR A 80 3.83 0.70 7.04
C TYR A 80 3.18 0.07 5.81
N ALA A 81 1.85 0.08 5.75
CA ALA A 81 1.14 -0.47 4.60
C ALA A 81 1.48 0.32 3.31
N PRO A 82 1.59 -0.36 2.16
CA PRO A 82 1.85 0.33 0.90
C PRO A 82 0.66 1.19 0.49
N GLN A 83 0.94 2.28 -0.21
CA GLN A 83 -0.08 3.13 -0.81
C GLN A 83 -0.81 2.39 -1.94
N PHE A 84 -2.03 2.80 -2.22
CA PHE A 84 -2.85 2.27 -3.33
C PHE A 84 -3.01 0.75 -3.30
N GLY A 85 -3.17 0.18 -2.09
CA GLY A 85 -3.36 -1.27 -1.93
C GLY A 85 -2.20 -2.12 -2.44
N GLY A 86 -1.00 -1.55 -2.58
CA GLY A 86 0.17 -2.24 -3.10
C GLY A 86 0.17 -2.38 -4.63
N TYR A 87 -0.78 -1.77 -5.34
CA TYR A 87 -0.74 -1.66 -6.80
C TYR A 87 0.27 -0.62 -7.25
N ASP A 88 0.72 -0.74 -8.50
CA ASP A 88 1.64 0.23 -9.07
C ASP A 88 0.99 1.62 -9.17
N PRO A 89 1.62 2.68 -8.66
CA PRO A 89 1.00 4.00 -8.61
C PRO A 89 0.86 4.68 -9.98
N VAL A 90 1.66 4.34 -10.99
CA VAL A 90 1.48 4.85 -12.35
C VAL A 90 0.17 4.34 -12.94
N GLY A 91 -0.11 3.05 -12.80
CA GLY A 91 -1.39 2.48 -13.21
C GLY A 91 -2.56 3.20 -12.55
N ILE A 92 -2.49 3.42 -11.23
CA ILE A 92 -3.52 4.15 -10.50
C ILE A 92 -3.68 5.59 -11.05
N SER A 93 -2.58 6.30 -11.31
CA SER A 93 -2.64 7.66 -11.88
C SER A 93 -3.29 7.68 -13.27
N GLU A 94 -3.23 6.59 -14.01
CA GLU A 94 -3.83 6.43 -15.33
C GLU A 94 -5.23 5.80 -15.30
N GLY A 95 -5.74 5.42 -14.13
CA GLY A 95 -7.10 4.95 -13.93
C GLY A 95 -7.30 3.44 -13.96
N TYR A 96 -6.23 2.66 -13.77
CA TYR A 96 -6.32 1.19 -13.72
C TYR A 96 -5.38 0.60 -12.67
N THR A 97 -5.58 -0.68 -12.34
CA THR A 97 -4.73 -1.42 -11.40
C THR A 97 -3.70 -2.24 -12.15
N THR A 98 -2.43 -2.13 -11.74
CA THR A 98 -1.32 -2.92 -12.25
C THR A 98 -0.63 -3.60 -11.07
N PRO A 99 -0.36 -4.91 -11.13
CA PRO A 99 0.40 -5.60 -10.08
C PRO A 99 1.77 -4.95 -9.89
N SER A 100 2.30 -5.02 -8.69
CA SER A 100 3.65 -4.51 -8.40
C SER A 100 4.66 -5.63 -8.22
N ASP A 101 5.91 -5.34 -8.52
CA ASP A 101 7.07 -6.13 -8.13
C ASP A 101 7.48 -5.68 -6.70
N ARG A 102 7.57 -6.62 -5.78
CA ARG A 102 7.86 -6.33 -4.36
C ARG A 102 9.29 -5.85 -4.14
N GLU A 103 10.16 -6.04 -5.12
CA GLU A 103 11.56 -5.60 -5.05
C GLU A 103 11.77 -4.20 -5.62
N VAL A 104 10.78 -3.67 -6.34
CA VAL A 104 10.85 -2.32 -6.94
C VAL A 104 9.95 -1.37 -6.15
N TYR A 105 10.54 -0.52 -5.37
CA TYR A 105 9.79 0.35 -4.43
C TYR A 105 10.39 1.75 -4.30
N THR A 106 9.59 2.64 -3.75
CA THR A 106 10.00 3.97 -3.30
C THR A 106 9.44 4.20 -1.90
N VAL A 107 10.25 4.73 -0.99
CA VAL A 107 9.80 5.28 0.29
C VAL A 107 10.08 6.77 0.27
N LYS A 108 9.04 7.58 0.45
CA LYS A 108 9.17 9.03 0.48
C LYS A 108 8.14 9.64 1.42
N ALA A 109 8.57 10.56 2.27
CA ALA A 109 7.71 11.20 3.26
C ALA A 109 6.95 10.18 4.13
N GLY A 110 7.57 9.06 4.49
CA GLY A 110 6.97 8.00 5.28
C GLY A 110 5.96 7.13 4.53
N GLN A 111 5.85 7.27 3.20
CA GLN A 111 4.92 6.50 2.37
C GLN A 111 5.67 5.50 1.52
N LEU A 112 5.17 4.26 1.50
CA LEU A 112 5.69 3.17 0.68
C LEU A 112 4.88 3.05 -0.61
N PHE A 113 5.58 3.06 -1.75
CA PHE A 113 5.01 2.79 -3.07
C PHE A 113 5.69 1.56 -3.65
N LEU A 114 4.89 0.61 -4.14
CA LEU A 114 5.40 -0.58 -4.83
C LEU A 114 5.14 -0.43 -6.33
N HIS A 115 6.17 -0.63 -7.15
CA HIS A 115 6.12 -0.38 -8.59
C HIS A 115 6.08 -1.66 -9.40
N TYR A 116 5.47 -1.59 -10.57
CA TYR A 116 5.44 -2.71 -11.52
C TYR A 116 6.84 -3.08 -12.02
N SER A 117 7.67 -2.08 -12.33
CA SER A 117 9.03 -2.25 -12.84
C SER A 117 9.87 -1.01 -12.56
N GLU A 118 11.18 -1.11 -12.82
CA GLU A 118 12.09 0.03 -12.74
C GLU A 118 11.65 1.18 -13.67
N ALA A 119 11.21 0.86 -14.89
CA ALA A 119 10.71 1.86 -15.83
C ALA A 119 9.47 2.59 -15.30
N TYR A 120 8.57 1.88 -14.62
CA TYR A 120 7.39 2.48 -14.00
C TYR A 120 7.78 3.35 -12.80
N ARG A 121 8.75 2.93 -12.02
CA ARG A 121 9.29 3.76 -10.93
C ARG A 121 9.89 5.06 -11.47
N ASP A 122 10.68 5.00 -12.51
CA ASP A 122 11.30 6.17 -13.14
C ASP A 122 10.20 7.12 -13.69
N HIS A 123 9.19 6.59 -14.32
CA HIS A 123 8.05 7.37 -14.81
C HIS A 123 7.32 8.06 -13.65
N TRP A 124 7.07 7.33 -12.56
CA TRP A 124 6.45 7.89 -11.35
C TRP A 124 7.25 9.06 -10.79
N GLU A 125 8.56 8.90 -10.69
CA GLU A 125 9.44 9.93 -10.10
C GLU A 125 9.63 11.15 -11.02
N THR A 126 9.48 11.02 -12.34
CA THR A 126 9.68 12.13 -13.29
C THR A 126 8.73 13.30 -13.04
N ASP A 127 7.48 13.04 -12.70
CA ASP A 127 6.50 14.07 -12.36
C ASP A 127 5.66 13.60 -11.16
N ARG A 128 6.33 13.37 -10.06
CA ARG A 128 5.76 12.78 -8.87
C ARG A 128 4.58 13.57 -8.33
N GLY A 129 4.67 14.89 -8.29
CA GLY A 129 3.60 15.73 -7.75
C GLY A 129 2.30 15.58 -8.50
N THR A 130 2.33 15.68 -9.82
CA THR A 130 1.17 15.50 -10.67
C THR A 130 0.65 14.07 -10.61
N ASN A 131 1.55 13.08 -10.70
CA ASN A 131 1.19 11.67 -10.64
C ASN A 131 0.49 11.32 -9.32
N LEU A 132 0.98 11.86 -8.20
CA LEU A 132 0.38 11.63 -6.89
C LEU A 132 -1.03 12.22 -6.78
N ILE A 133 -1.25 13.42 -7.30
CA ILE A 133 -2.59 14.05 -7.34
C ILE A 133 -3.56 13.19 -8.15
N LEU A 134 -3.17 12.76 -9.34
CA LEU A 134 -3.99 11.90 -10.19
C LEU A 134 -4.27 10.55 -9.54
N ALA A 135 -3.25 9.91 -8.97
CA ALA A 135 -3.40 8.63 -8.30
C ALA A 135 -4.35 8.72 -7.10
N ASN A 136 -4.21 9.73 -6.26
CA ASN A 136 -5.12 9.93 -5.14
C ASN A 136 -6.57 10.17 -5.60
N SER A 137 -6.76 10.94 -6.67
CA SER A 137 -8.09 11.19 -7.25
C SER A 137 -8.73 9.91 -7.78
N ASN A 138 -7.96 9.05 -8.45
CA ASN A 138 -8.47 7.83 -9.06
C ASN A 138 -8.64 6.69 -8.05
N TRP A 139 -7.85 6.67 -7.00
CA TRP A 139 -7.82 5.54 -6.07
C TRP A 139 -9.16 5.27 -5.40
N ALA A 140 -9.85 6.29 -4.93
CA ALA A 140 -11.15 6.12 -4.29
C ALA A 140 -12.15 5.38 -5.20
N PHE A 141 -12.18 5.73 -6.48
CA PHE A 141 -13.03 5.10 -7.49
C PHE A 141 -12.59 3.65 -7.79
N LEU A 142 -11.30 3.45 -8.04
CA LEU A 142 -10.75 2.12 -8.33
C LEU A 142 -10.92 1.17 -7.15
N ARG A 143 -10.69 1.67 -5.95
CA ARG A 143 -10.90 0.91 -4.73
C ARG A 143 -12.34 0.43 -4.61
N ALA A 144 -13.31 1.30 -4.82
CA ALA A 144 -14.72 0.95 -4.78
C ALA A 144 -15.07 -0.14 -5.80
N GLN A 145 -14.51 -0.08 -7.02
CA GLN A 145 -14.70 -1.12 -8.04
C GLN A 145 -14.11 -2.47 -7.61
N LEU A 146 -12.93 -2.48 -6.99
CA LEU A 146 -12.32 -3.71 -6.48
C LEU A 146 -13.19 -4.37 -5.41
N LEU A 147 -13.76 -3.58 -4.52
CA LEU A 147 -14.67 -4.05 -3.47
C LEU A 147 -15.95 -4.65 -4.02
N GLU A 148 -16.55 -4.00 -5.01
CA GLU A 148 -17.76 -4.49 -5.67
C GLU A 148 -17.52 -5.84 -6.33
N LYS A 149 -16.37 -6.03 -6.97
CA LYS A 149 -16.00 -7.32 -7.60
C LYS A 149 -15.81 -8.44 -6.58
N GLN A 150 -15.34 -8.13 -5.39
CA GLN A 150 -15.14 -9.12 -4.33
C GLN A 150 -16.46 -9.63 -3.76
N ASN A 151 -17.51 -8.79 -3.73
CA ASN A 151 -18.80 -9.10 -3.14
C ASN A 151 -19.76 -9.80 -4.13
N ASN A 152 -19.37 -9.98 -5.38
CA ASN A 152 -20.10 -10.68 -6.44
C ASN A 152 -19.42 -12.00 -6.81
#